data_8486866eebb4e929a2f84d922b218c79
#
_entry.id   8486866eebb4e929a2f84d922b218c79
#
_cell.length_a   1.000
_cell.length_b   1.000
_cell.length_c   1.000
_cell.angle_alpha   90.00
_cell.angle_beta   90.00
_cell.angle_gamma   90.00
#
_symmetry.space_group_name_H-M   'P 1'
#
loop_
_entity.id
_entity.type
_entity.pdbx_description
1 polymer ?
#
loop_
_entity_poly.entity_id
_entity_poly.type
_entity_poly.pdbx_seq_one_letter_code
_entity_poly.pdbx_strand_id
1 'polypeptide(L)'
;MKQSLELKDTIAVKPSNLNKDLLDSIVDSINYKYSNKIIQDLGLALCLHSLLDSSEGFIQHSNGNVYYKCKFNLIIFRPFVGEILIAKVKSTSEEGITASVGFFDDIFIPIYNLPPITQYDKAESTFFWLANWEEDSDPFTSSPEQRAYIDIGENIRIRIEAEHFENVYPKPKKVAIEESEQDIIPTAYRLTASIDGQGLGVVSWWEEVEEEEEEEEDAQMEE
;
A
#
# COMPACT_ATOMS: atom_id res chain seq x y z
N MET A 1 2.65 8.58 1.62
CA MET A 1 3.71 9.53 1.25
C MET A 1 5.07 8.85 1.25
N LYS A 2 6.00 9.26 0.37
CA LYS A 2 7.37 8.73 0.35
C LYS A 2 8.22 9.59 1.28
N GLN A 3 8.90 8.95 2.24
CA GLN A 3 9.79 9.62 3.19
C GLN A 3 11.23 9.22 2.92
N SER A 4 12.17 10.10 3.22
CA SER A 4 13.61 9.80 3.14
C SER A 4 14.14 9.50 4.54
N LEU A 5 14.79 8.35 4.68
CA LEU A 5 15.37 7.90 5.94
C LEU A 5 16.89 7.72 5.81
N GLU A 6 17.63 8.36 6.70
CA GLU A 6 19.08 8.20 6.80
C GLU A 6 19.42 6.92 7.58
N LEU A 7 20.23 6.06 6.98
CA LEU A 7 20.72 4.82 7.58
C LEU A 7 22.24 4.74 7.52
N LYS A 8 22.81 4.02 8.48
CA LYS A 8 24.23 3.64 8.50
C LYS A 8 24.32 2.13 8.57
N ASP A 9 25.02 1.54 7.62
CA ASP A 9 25.19 0.09 7.59
C ASP A 9 26.47 -0.32 6.88
N THR A 10 26.87 -1.57 7.11
CA THR A 10 28.00 -2.19 6.42
C THR A 10 27.52 -2.98 5.22
N ILE A 11 27.91 -2.54 4.04
CA ILE A 11 27.51 -3.11 2.75
C ILE A 11 28.60 -3.99 2.20
N ALA A 12 28.24 -5.24 1.86
CA ALA A 12 29.13 -6.21 1.26
C ALA A 12 29.03 -6.15 -0.27
N VAL A 13 30.12 -5.85 -0.93
CA VAL A 13 30.25 -5.92 -2.39
C VAL A 13 30.93 -7.23 -2.77
N LYS A 14 30.26 -8.01 -3.63
CA LYS A 14 30.78 -9.30 -4.10
C LYS A 14 31.93 -9.09 -5.07
N PRO A 15 32.91 -10.03 -5.13
CA PRO A 15 34.02 -9.95 -6.06
C PRO A 15 33.65 -9.80 -7.53
N SER A 16 32.52 -10.40 -7.94
CA SER A 16 31.98 -10.28 -9.31
C SER A 16 31.63 -8.85 -9.72
N ASN A 17 31.32 -7.98 -8.75
CA ASN A 17 30.90 -6.61 -9.00
C ASN A 17 32.04 -5.60 -8.91
N LEU A 18 33.27 -6.05 -8.55
CA LEU A 18 34.43 -5.16 -8.45
C LEU A 18 34.95 -4.66 -9.81
N ASN A 19 34.48 -5.24 -10.91
CA ASN A 19 34.81 -4.78 -12.27
C ASN A 19 34.02 -3.54 -12.71
N LYS A 20 32.97 -3.18 -11.97
CA LYS A 20 32.15 -1.98 -12.20
C LYS A 20 32.74 -0.79 -11.46
N ASP A 21 32.22 0.41 -11.75
CA ASP A 21 32.52 1.57 -10.91
C ASP A 21 32.16 1.29 -9.45
N LEU A 22 32.99 1.76 -8.53
CA LEU A 22 32.85 1.51 -7.10
C LEU A 22 31.50 2.01 -6.57
N LEU A 23 31.11 3.23 -6.97
CA LEU A 23 29.85 3.83 -6.52
C LEU A 23 28.65 3.02 -7.00
N ASP A 24 28.65 2.62 -8.27
CA ASP A 24 27.58 1.80 -8.84
C ASP A 24 27.47 0.44 -8.14
N SER A 25 28.60 -0.17 -7.81
CA SER A 25 28.63 -1.45 -7.11
C SER A 25 28.08 -1.36 -5.68
N ILE A 26 28.34 -0.25 -4.97
CA ILE A 26 27.78 0.03 -3.65
C ILE A 26 26.27 0.28 -3.76
N VAL A 27 25.83 1.11 -4.72
CA VAL A 27 24.41 1.42 -4.97
C VAL A 27 23.63 0.14 -5.29
N ASP A 28 24.13 -0.69 -6.20
CA ASP A 28 23.52 -1.99 -6.55
C ASP A 28 23.40 -2.89 -5.31
N SER A 29 24.44 -2.94 -4.47
CA SER A 29 24.47 -3.77 -3.27
C SER A 29 23.49 -3.27 -2.19
N ILE A 30 23.33 -1.95 -2.03
CA ILE A 30 22.34 -1.35 -1.11
C ILE A 30 20.93 -1.66 -1.61
N ASN A 31 20.65 -1.43 -2.88
CA ASN A 31 19.33 -1.73 -3.45
C ASN A 31 19.01 -3.23 -3.34
N TYR A 32 19.94 -4.13 -3.63
CA TYR A 32 19.73 -5.57 -3.45
C TYR A 32 19.42 -5.94 -1.99
N LYS A 33 20.03 -5.25 -1.03
CA LYS A 33 19.82 -5.51 0.41
C LYS A 33 18.49 -4.98 0.92
N TYR A 34 18.06 -3.79 0.48
CA TYR A 34 16.96 -3.05 1.08
C TYR A 34 15.72 -2.90 0.20
N SER A 35 15.84 -2.85 -1.14
CA SER A 35 14.67 -2.62 -1.99
C SER A 35 13.61 -3.71 -1.84
N ASN A 36 12.37 -3.26 -1.81
CA ASN A 36 11.18 -4.10 -1.63
C ASN A 36 11.21 -4.95 -0.34
N LYS A 37 11.79 -4.40 0.73
CA LYS A 37 11.82 -5.05 2.05
C LYS A 37 11.15 -4.16 3.09
N ILE A 38 10.39 -4.79 3.96
CA ILE A 38 9.77 -4.13 5.09
C ILE A 38 10.82 -3.99 6.19
N ILE A 39 11.03 -2.76 6.63
CA ILE A 39 11.86 -2.45 7.79
C ILE A 39 10.89 -2.17 8.93
N GLN A 40 11.01 -2.93 10.01
CA GLN A 40 10.12 -2.84 11.15
C GLN A 40 10.08 -1.43 11.70
N ASP A 41 8.88 -0.94 12.02
CA ASP A 41 8.58 0.39 12.54
C ASP A 41 8.96 1.57 11.62
N LEU A 42 9.47 1.27 10.41
CA LEU A 42 9.88 2.28 9.44
C LEU A 42 9.06 2.24 8.13
N GLY A 43 8.58 1.07 7.71
CA GLY A 43 7.77 0.90 6.51
C GLY A 43 8.44 0.09 5.40
N LEU A 44 7.94 0.21 4.18
CA LEU A 44 8.46 -0.49 3.00
C LEU A 44 9.57 0.34 2.33
N ALA A 45 10.80 -0.20 2.34
CA ALA A 45 11.92 0.41 1.63
C ALA A 45 11.78 0.21 0.11
N LEU A 46 11.75 1.30 -0.66
CA LEU A 46 11.58 1.26 -2.11
C LEU A 46 12.93 1.19 -2.83
N CYS A 47 13.77 2.21 -2.63
CA CYS A 47 15.07 2.30 -3.28
C CYS A 47 16.01 3.24 -2.54
N LEU A 48 17.30 3.21 -2.93
CA LEU A 48 18.28 4.20 -2.50
C LEU A 48 17.92 5.58 -3.12
N HIS A 49 17.90 6.61 -2.29
CA HIS A 49 17.79 8.01 -2.73
C HIS A 49 19.16 8.62 -3.01
N SER A 50 20.07 8.55 -2.03
CA SER A 50 21.42 9.12 -2.13
C SER A 50 22.40 8.42 -1.21
N LEU A 51 23.61 8.23 -1.67
CA LEU A 51 24.76 7.83 -0.88
C LEU A 51 25.40 9.11 -0.30
N LEU A 52 25.48 9.21 1.03
CA LEU A 52 26.03 10.39 1.71
C LEU A 52 27.52 10.27 1.97
N ASP A 53 27.95 9.07 2.42
CA ASP A 53 29.32 8.81 2.79
C ASP A 53 29.65 7.31 2.65
N SER A 54 30.89 6.98 2.33
CA SER A 54 31.39 5.61 2.30
C SER A 54 32.81 5.55 2.82
N SER A 55 33.09 4.61 3.72
CA SER A 55 34.44 4.38 4.22
C SER A 55 35.34 3.73 3.16
N GLU A 56 36.61 3.65 3.47
CA GLU A 56 37.53 2.73 2.75
C GLU A 56 37.03 1.29 2.87
N GLY A 57 37.19 0.52 1.77
CA GLY A 57 36.79 -0.88 1.73
C GLY A 57 37.76 -1.76 2.51
N PHE A 58 37.25 -2.73 3.25
CA PHE A 58 38.05 -3.75 3.88
C PHE A 58 37.66 -5.16 3.41
N ILE A 59 38.61 -6.01 3.18
CA ILE A 59 38.40 -7.38 2.71
C ILE A 59 38.34 -8.31 3.91
N GLN A 60 37.29 -9.11 3.99
CA GLN A 60 37.24 -10.19 4.97
C GLN A 60 37.86 -11.46 4.40
N HIS A 61 38.81 -12.03 5.10
CA HIS A 61 39.60 -13.17 4.62
C HIS A 61 38.80 -14.44 4.33
N SER A 62 37.61 -14.59 4.92
CA SER A 62 36.85 -15.83 4.81
C SER A 62 35.99 -15.93 3.54
N ASN A 63 35.56 -14.83 2.93
CA ASN A 63 34.58 -14.87 1.81
C ASN A 63 34.95 -14.01 0.59
N GLY A 64 36.05 -13.26 0.66
CA GLY A 64 36.53 -12.42 -0.44
C GLY A 64 35.68 -11.20 -0.76
N ASN A 65 34.60 -10.93 -0.01
CA ASN A 65 33.82 -9.74 -0.17
C ASN A 65 34.54 -8.51 0.37
N VAL A 66 34.32 -7.38 -0.28
CA VAL A 66 34.78 -6.08 0.22
C VAL A 66 33.62 -5.41 0.96
N TYR A 67 33.89 -4.98 2.18
CA TYR A 67 32.90 -4.34 3.05
C TYR A 67 33.14 -2.84 3.16
N TYR A 68 32.09 -2.06 2.95
CA TYR A 68 32.10 -0.61 3.05
C TYR A 68 31.12 -0.18 4.15
N LYS A 69 31.56 0.67 5.07
CA LYS A 69 30.64 1.35 6.00
C LYS A 69 30.03 2.53 5.28
N CYS A 70 28.76 2.43 4.97
CA CYS A 70 28.04 3.44 4.20
C CYS A 70 27.03 4.19 5.06
N LYS A 71 26.88 5.48 4.76
CA LYS A 71 25.81 6.33 5.24
C LYS A 71 24.98 6.77 4.03
N PHE A 72 23.69 6.47 4.04
CA PHE A 72 22.84 6.65 2.87
C PHE A 72 21.39 6.96 3.25
N ASN A 73 20.67 7.57 2.33
CA ASN A 73 19.23 7.82 2.45
C ASN A 73 18.45 6.82 1.61
N LEU A 74 17.44 6.18 2.20
CA LEU A 74 16.46 5.35 1.50
C LEU A 74 15.15 6.11 1.32
N ILE A 75 14.46 5.85 0.20
CA ILE A 75 13.06 6.21 0.03
C ILE A 75 12.22 5.09 0.64
N ILE A 76 11.37 5.47 1.60
CA ILE A 76 10.48 4.57 2.32
C ILE A 76 9.04 4.96 2.04
N PHE A 77 8.20 3.96 1.78
CA PHE A 77 6.77 4.12 1.75
C PHE A 77 6.20 3.86 3.15
N ARG A 78 5.71 4.92 3.75
CA ARG A 78 5.00 4.92 5.03
C ARG A 78 3.98 6.06 5.01
N PRO A 79 2.73 5.79 4.62
CA PRO A 79 1.68 6.78 4.73
C PRO A 79 1.38 7.06 6.21
N PHE A 80 1.02 8.31 6.52
CA PHE A 80 0.61 8.68 7.87
C PHE A 80 -0.89 8.47 8.06
N VAL A 81 -1.31 8.32 9.31
CA VAL A 81 -2.73 8.23 9.67
C VAL A 81 -3.45 9.53 9.28
N GLY A 82 -4.59 9.38 8.59
CA GLY A 82 -5.35 10.49 8.02
C GLY A 82 -4.91 10.91 6.61
N GLU A 83 -3.87 10.31 6.03
CA GLU A 83 -3.45 10.59 4.65
C GLU A 83 -4.45 10.00 3.66
N ILE A 84 -4.83 10.80 2.65
CA ILE A 84 -5.70 10.36 1.56
C ILE A 84 -4.82 9.89 0.40
N LEU A 85 -5.10 8.67 -0.07
CA LEU A 85 -4.40 8.03 -1.18
C LEU A 85 -5.41 7.56 -2.23
N ILE A 86 -4.96 7.54 -3.48
CA ILE A 86 -5.70 6.86 -4.55
C ILE A 86 -5.15 5.44 -4.63
N ALA A 87 -6.03 4.46 -4.46
CA ALA A 87 -5.75 3.05 -4.54
C ALA A 87 -6.66 2.38 -5.56
N LYS A 88 -6.27 1.21 -6.04
CA LYS A 88 -7.05 0.39 -6.94
C LYS A 88 -7.64 -0.80 -6.19
N VAL A 89 -8.92 -1.08 -6.38
CA VAL A 89 -9.58 -2.26 -5.81
C VAL A 89 -8.97 -3.52 -6.41
N LYS A 90 -8.43 -4.40 -5.58
CA LYS A 90 -7.80 -5.66 -5.98
C LYS A 90 -8.73 -6.85 -5.82
N SER A 91 -9.40 -6.92 -4.68
CA SER A 91 -10.37 -7.97 -4.38
C SER A 91 -11.38 -7.49 -3.33
N THR A 92 -12.56 -8.07 -3.38
CA THR A 92 -13.65 -7.86 -2.43
C THR A 92 -13.97 -9.19 -1.75
N SER A 93 -14.30 -9.14 -0.48
CA SER A 93 -14.69 -10.30 0.33
C SER A 93 -15.77 -9.89 1.32
N GLU A 94 -16.46 -10.87 1.93
CA GLU A 94 -17.45 -10.58 2.97
C GLU A 94 -16.87 -9.81 4.17
N GLU A 95 -15.55 -9.83 4.39
CA GLU A 95 -14.88 -9.13 5.51
C GLU A 95 -14.50 -7.69 5.17
N GLY A 96 -14.41 -7.34 3.89
CA GLY A 96 -14.00 -6.03 3.42
C GLY A 96 -13.36 -6.03 2.04
N ILE A 97 -12.71 -4.92 1.72
CA ILE A 97 -12.09 -4.64 0.43
C ILE A 97 -10.57 -4.63 0.59
N THR A 98 -9.86 -5.32 -0.30
CA THR A 98 -8.41 -5.22 -0.42
C THR A 98 -8.06 -4.29 -1.56
N ALA A 99 -7.23 -3.29 -1.29
CA ALA A 99 -6.80 -2.29 -2.25
C ALA A 99 -5.28 -2.31 -2.44
N SER A 100 -4.83 -1.75 -3.56
CA SER A 100 -3.42 -1.68 -3.95
C SER A 100 -3.04 -0.28 -4.42
N VAL A 101 -1.85 0.19 -4.05
CA VAL A 101 -1.24 1.42 -4.57
C VAL A 101 -0.10 1.04 -5.52
N GLY A 102 -0.39 0.20 -6.52
CA GLY A 102 0.53 -0.22 -7.56
C GLY A 102 1.71 -1.10 -7.11
N PHE A 103 2.51 -0.62 -6.17
CA PHE A 103 3.67 -1.33 -5.63
C PHE A 103 3.43 -1.92 -4.22
N PHE A 104 2.28 -1.64 -3.61
CA PHE A 104 1.92 -2.10 -2.27
C PHE A 104 0.47 -2.60 -2.26
N ASP A 105 0.28 -3.88 -1.94
CA ASP A 105 -0.97 -4.62 -2.09
C ASP A 105 -1.71 -4.89 -0.77
N ASP A 106 -1.07 -4.59 0.37
CA ASP A 106 -1.57 -4.97 1.69
C ASP A 106 -2.33 -3.83 2.38
N ILE A 107 -3.30 -3.24 1.66
CA ILE A 107 -4.23 -2.23 2.18
C ILE A 107 -5.59 -2.91 2.34
N PHE A 108 -6.11 -2.94 3.55
CA PHE A 108 -7.40 -3.55 3.87
C PHE A 108 -8.39 -2.51 4.38
N ILE A 109 -9.61 -2.54 3.83
CA ILE A 109 -10.72 -1.69 4.22
C ILE A 109 -11.78 -2.61 4.81
N PRO A 110 -11.91 -2.68 6.14
CA PRO A 110 -12.91 -3.52 6.79
C PRO A 110 -14.33 -2.94 6.61
N ILE A 111 -15.36 -3.77 6.76
CA ILE A 111 -16.76 -3.39 6.57
C ILE A 111 -17.14 -2.16 7.39
N TYR A 112 -16.67 -2.05 8.64
CA TYR A 112 -17.01 -0.92 9.53
C TYR A 112 -16.37 0.40 9.12
N ASN A 113 -15.46 0.41 8.15
CA ASN A 113 -14.83 1.58 7.54
C ASN A 113 -15.39 1.90 6.15
N LEU A 114 -16.44 1.21 5.73
CA LEU A 114 -17.21 1.53 4.52
C LEU A 114 -18.28 2.58 4.83
N PRO A 115 -18.79 3.30 3.82
CA PRO A 115 -19.88 4.24 4.00
C PRO A 115 -21.13 3.56 4.62
N PRO A 116 -21.93 4.29 5.37
CA PRO A 116 -23.19 3.76 5.90
C PRO A 116 -24.05 3.23 4.74
N ILE A 117 -24.83 2.18 5.02
CA ILE A 117 -25.72 1.52 4.04
C ILE A 117 -24.93 0.89 2.85
N THR A 118 -23.74 0.38 3.12
CA THR A 118 -23.01 -0.47 2.19
C THR A 118 -23.33 -1.94 2.48
N GLN A 119 -23.66 -2.71 1.44
CA GLN A 119 -23.97 -4.13 1.55
C GLN A 119 -23.12 -4.95 0.58
N TYR A 120 -22.84 -6.19 0.96
CA TYR A 120 -22.12 -7.14 0.10
C TYR A 120 -23.10 -7.95 -0.73
N ASP A 121 -23.01 -7.84 -2.05
CA ASP A 121 -23.80 -8.65 -2.98
C ASP A 121 -23.04 -9.97 -3.30
N LYS A 122 -23.60 -11.09 -2.84
CA LYS A 122 -23.02 -12.41 -3.06
C LYS A 122 -23.09 -12.86 -4.53
N ALA A 123 -24.04 -12.33 -5.31
CA ALA A 123 -24.21 -12.70 -6.71
C ALA A 123 -23.09 -12.06 -7.57
N GLU A 124 -22.81 -10.80 -7.33
CA GLU A 124 -21.77 -10.03 -8.02
C GLU A 124 -20.41 -10.14 -7.33
N SER A 125 -20.37 -10.67 -6.09
CA SER A 125 -19.16 -10.75 -5.25
C SER A 125 -18.51 -9.39 -5.02
N THR A 126 -19.32 -8.34 -4.88
CA THR A 126 -18.85 -6.96 -4.70
C THR A 126 -19.71 -6.20 -3.70
N PHE A 127 -19.22 -5.06 -3.23
CA PHE A 127 -20.01 -4.16 -2.38
C PHE A 127 -20.75 -3.14 -3.24
N PHE A 128 -21.94 -2.78 -2.80
CA PHE A 128 -22.67 -1.62 -3.34
C PHE A 128 -23.06 -0.66 -2.22
N TRP A 129 -23.04 0.60 -2.53
CA TRP A 129 -23.43 1.70 -1.66
C TRP A 129 -24.71 2.37 -2.17
N LEU A 130 -25.54 2.85 -1.23
CA LEU A 130 -26.78 3.58 -1.50
C LEU A 130 -26.68 4.97 -0.86
N ALA A 131 -26.54 6.02 -1.67
CA ALA A 131 -26.36 7.39 -1.18
C ALA A 131 -27.63 7.97 -0.50
N ASN A 132 -28.82 7.63 -1.02
CA ASN A 132 -30.11 8.19 -0.59
C ASN A 132 -31.08 7.05 -0.24
N TRP A 133 -30.85 6.38 0.87
CA TRP A 133 -31.68 5.26 1.30
C TRP A 133 -32.31 5.53 2.68
N GLU A 134 -33.59 5.19 2.86
CA GLU A 134 -34.26 5.28 4.15
C GLU A 134 -33.90 4.08 5.02
N GLU A 135 -33.53 4.32 6.30
CA GLU A 135 -32.99 3.29 7.22
C GLU A 135 -33.95 2.11 7.47
N ASP A 136 -35.26 2.29 7.24
CA ASP A 136 -36.30 1.27 7.48
C ASP A 136 -36.53 0.30 6.31
N SER A 137 -35.84 0.47 5.17
CA SER A 137 -36.04 -0.34 3.97
C SER A 137 -34.91 -1.37 3.78
N ASP A 138 -35.23 -2.53 3.17
CA ASP A 138 -34.21 -3.53 2.85
C ASP A 138 -33.37 -3.06 1.64
N PRO A 139 -32.04 -2.87 1.80
CA PRO A 139 -31.17 -2.42 0.71
C PRO A 139 -31.24 -3.25 -0.58
N PHE A 140 -31.58 -4.54 -0.47
CA PHE A 140 -31.71 -5.41 -1.63
C PHE A 140 -32.98 -5.16 -2.46
N THR A 141 -33.95 -4.40 -1.94
CA THR A 141 -35.16 -3.99 -2.70
C THR A 141 -34.94 -2.77 -3.57
N SER A 142 -33.77 -2.10 -3.46
CA SER A 142 -33.41 -0.95 -4.28
C SER A 142 -33.32 -1.31 -5.77
N SER A 143 -33.66 -0.34 -6.64
CA SER A 143 -33.45 -0.52 -8.09
C SER A 143 -31.96 -0.60 -8.40
N PRO A 144 -31.52 -1.36 -9.41
CA PRO A 144 -30.12 -1.47 -9.81
C PRO A 144 -29.45 -0.11 -10.12
N GLU A 145 -30.23 0.86 -10.61
CA GLU A 145 -29.78 2.22 -10.95
C GLU A 145 -29.39 3.06 -9.71
N GLN A 146 -29.90 2.70 -8.53
CA GLN A 146 -29.58 3.40 -7.28
C GLN A 146 -28.36 2.82 -6.57
N ARG A 147 -27.82 1.69 -7.06
CA ARG A 147 -26.68 0.99 -6.46
C ARG A 147 -25.38 1.47 -7.07
N ALA A 148 -24.56 2.09 -6.26
CA ALA A 148 -23.19 2.44 -6.64
C ALA A 148 -22.25 1.28 -6.26
N TYR A 149 -21.89 0.46 -7.23
CA TYR A 149 -20.99 -0.69 -7.04
C TYR A 149 -19.55 -0.25 -6.88
N ILE A 150 -18.77 -1.03 -6.11
CA ILE A 150 -17.33 -0.88 -5.96
C ILE A 150 -16.67 -2.05 -6.68
N ASP A 151 -16.38 -1.87 -7.95
CA ASP A 151 -15.90 -2.96 -8.80
C ASP A 151 -14.39 -3.19 -8.68
N ILE A 152 -14.00 -4.46 -8.95
CA ILE A 152 -12.58 -4.82 -8.98
C ILE A 152 -11.90 -4.08 -10.14
N GLY A 153 -10.82 -3.37 -9.81
CA GLY A 153 -10.04 -2.62 -10.77
C GLY A 153 -10.36 -1.13 -10.82
N GLU A 154 -11.36 -0.65 -10.10
CA GLU A 154 -11.66 0.77 -9.96
C GLU A 154 -10.69 1.50 -9.06
N ASN A 155 -10.54 2.80 -9.32
CA ASN A 155 -9.77 3.70 -8.48
C ASN A 155 -10.64 4.23 -7.35
N ILE A 156 -10.15 4.11 -6.14
CA ILE A 156 -10.83 4.59 -4.93
C ILE A 156 -9.95 5.58 -4.17
N ARG A 157 -10.56 6.64 -3.63
CA ARG A 157 -9.93 7.56 -2.67
C ARG A 157 -10.09 6.94 -1.27
N ILE A 158 -8.99 6.61 -0.63
CA ILE A 158 -8.96 5.97 0.70
C ILE A 158 -8.26 6.88 1.70
N ARG A 159 -8.70 6.86 2.95
CA ARG A 159 -8.03 7.50 4.09
C ARG A 159 -7.39 6.43 4.96
N ILE A 160 -6.12 6.59 5.26
CA ILE A 160 -5.41 5.66 6.14
C ILE A 160 -5.84 5.89 7.59
N GLU A 161 -6.30 4.82 8.26
CA GLU A 161 -6.74 4.86 9.66
C GLU A 161 -5.71 4.27 10.61
N ALA A 162 -5.02 3.20 10.21
CA ALA A 162 -4.01 2.56 11.03
C ALA A 162 -2.92 1.88 10.21
N GLU A 163 -1.75 1.75 10.81
CA GLU A 163 -0.65 0.93 10.30
C GLU A 163 -0.37 -0.23 11.27
N HIS A 164 -0.11 -1.41 10.71
CA HIS A 164 0.17 -2.61 11.49
C HIS A 164 1.47 -3.23 11.03
N PHE A 165 2.41 -3.40 11.98
CA PHE A 165 3.65 -4.13 11.77
C PHE A 165 3.59 -5.45 12.52
N GLU A 166 3.83 -6.56 11.81
CA GLU A 166 3.88 -7.88 12.41
C GLU A 166 5.27 -8.50 12.23
N ASN A 167 5.77 -9.11 13.30
CA ASN A 167 7.01 -9.89 13.22
C ASN A 167 6.72 -11.24 12.57
N VAL A 168 7.04 -11.37 11.30
CA VAL A 168 6.92 -12.65 10.60
C VAL A 168 8.15 -13.50 10.85
N TYR A 169 8.03 -14.48 11.73
CA TYR A 169 9.05 -15.50 11.90
C TYR A 169 8.83 -16.65 10.90
N PRO A 170 9.89 -17.19 10.29
CA PRO A 170 9.75 -18.37 9.44
C PRO A 170 9.17 -19.52 10.25
N LYS A 171 7.96 -19.95 9.91
CA LYS A 171 7.35 -21.15 10.52
C LYS A 171 8.20 -22.37 10.13
N PRO A 172 8.53 -23.28 11.08
CA PRO A 172 9.16 -24.55 10.72
C PRO A 172 8.24 -25.27 9.73
N LYS A 173 8.80 -25.78 8.62
CA LYS A 173 8.04 -26.57 7.65
C LYS A 173 7.37 -27.73 8.38
N LYS A 174 6.08 -27.62 8.65
CA LYS A 174 5.28 -28.77 9.10
C LYS A 174 5.29 -29.78 7.96
N VAL A 175 5.70 -31.00 8.28
CA VAL A 175 5.56 -32.15 7.40
C VAL A 175 4.09 -32.27 7.06
N ALA A 176 3.78 -32.33 5.77
CA ALA A 176 2.44 -32.33 5.20
C ALA A 176 1.59 -33.47 5.81
N ILE A 177 0.72 -33.12 6.75
CA ILE A 177 -0.46 -33.90 7.12
C ILE A 177 -1.52 -32.87 7.48
N GLU A 178 -2.63 -32.89 6.71
CA GLU A 178 -3.83 -32.06 6.78
C GLU A 178 -3.78 -30.72 6.01
N GLU A 179 -4.19 -30.83 4.76
CA GLU A 179 -4.73 -29.74 3.94
C GLU A 179 -6.11 -29.34 4.50
N SER A 180 -6.17 -28.34 5.36
CA SER A 180 -7.39 -27.57 5.62
C SER A 180 -7.14 -26.46 6.64
N GLU A 181 -6.51 -25.41 6.18
CA GLU A 181 -6.67 -24.04 6.66
C GLU A 181 -5.89 -23.21 5.64
N GLN A 182 -6.57 -22.29 4.99
CA GLN A 182 -5.90 -21.29 4.15
C GLN A 182 -4.89 -20.59 5.07
N ASP A 183 -3.62 -21.01 4.98
CA ASP A 183 -2.52 -20.33 5.69
C ASP A 183 -2.49 -18.90 5.18
N ILE A 184 -3.22 -18.02 5.87
CA ILE A 184 -3.07 -16.57 5.70
C ILE A 184 -1.60 -16.29 6.02
N ILE A 185 -0.82 -16.05 4.97
CA ILE A 185 0.59 -15.67 5.13
C ILE A 185 0.56 -14.32 5.86
N PRO A 186 1.05 -14.26 7.13
CA PRO A 186 1.02 -13.00 7.85
C PRO A 186 1.89 -12.00 7.10
N THR A 187 1.29 -10.90 6.65
CA THR A 187 2.02 -9.81 6.02
C THR A 187 2.72 -8.99 7.09
N ALA A 188 4.03 -8.76 6.89
CA ALA A 188 4.84 -8.05 7.88
C ALA A 188 4.45 -6.57 8.05
N TYR A 189 3.76 -5.99 7.06
CA TYR A 189 3.26 -4.61 7.09
C TYR A 189 1.91 -4.55 6.40
N ARG A 190 0.88 -4.09 7.09
CA ARG A 190 -0.48 -3.92 6.59
C ARG A 190 -1.00 -2.54 6.96
N LEU A 191 -1.77 -1.94 6.06
CA LEU A 191 -2.49 -0.69 6.29
C LEU A 191 -3.98 -0.97 6.42
N THR A 192 -4.62 -0.34 7.39
CA THR A 192 -6.08 -0.29 7.48
C THR A 192 -6.53 1.08 6.98
N ALA A 193 -7.47 1.09 6.05
CA ALA A 193 -8.00 2.30 5.47
C ALA A 193 -9.52 2.39 5.64
N SER A 194 -10.06 3.59 5.36
CA SER A 194 -11.48 3.90 5.37
C SER A 194 -11.85 4.60 4.07
N ILE A 195 -13.06 4.37 3.61
CA ILE A 195 -13.72 5.14 2.56
C ILE A 195 -14.99 5.82 3.09
N ASP A 196 -15.18 5.80 4.41
CA ASP A 196 -16.25 6.54 5.08
C ASP A 196 -15.86 8.01 5.23
N GLY A 197 -16.46 8.85 4.42
CA GLY A 197 -16.24 10.30 4.43
C GLY A 197 -16.57 10.97 3.11
N GLN A 198 -16.85 12.27 3.17
CA GLN A 198 -17.12 13.07 1.98
C GLN A 198 -15.89 13.13 1.09
N GLY A 199 -16.07 12.90 -0.22
CA GLY A 199 -14.99 12.87 -1.20
C GLY A 199 -14.15 11.59 -1.19
N LEU A 200 -14.46 10.59 -0.35
CA LEU A 200 -13.86 9.26 -0.34
C LEU A 200 -14.73 8.26 -1.11
N GLY A 201 -14.17 7.08 -1.42
CA GLY A 201 -14.84 6.05 -2.21
C GLY A 201 -14.39 6.05 -3.67
N VAL A 202 -15.21 5.54 -4.57
CA VAL A 202 -14.88 5.45 -5.99
C VAL A 202 -14.72 6.85 -6.60
N VAL A 203 -13.65 7.05 -7.36
CA VAL A 203 -13.32 8.38 -7.93
C VAL A 203 -14.43 8.88 -8.84
N SER A 204 -15.02 8.00 -9.67
CA SER A 204 -16.10 8.35 -10.60
C SER A 204 -17.38 8.85 -9.92
N TRP A 205 -17.59 8.57 -8.63
CA TRP A 205 -18.75 9.10 -7.90
C TRP A 205 -18.70 10.62 -7.70
N TRP A 206 -17.51 11.22 -7.84
CA TRP A 206 -17.25 12.63 -7.54
C TRP A 206 -16.85 13.44 -8.77
N GLU A 207 -16.60 12.81 -9.93
CA GLU A 207 -16.17 13.50 -11.15
C GLU A 207 -17.27 14.41 -11.69
N GLU A 208 -18.54 13.97 -11.67
CA GLU A 208 -19.68 14.79 -12.12
C GLU A 208 -19.90 16.02 -11.24
N VAL A 209 -19.65 15.90 -9.93
CA VAL A 209 -19.83 17.01 -8.98
C VAL A 209 -18.71 18.06 -9.14
N GLU A 210 -17.49 17.63 -9.41
CA GLU A 210 -16.34 18.52 -9.64
C GLU A 210 -16.56 19.35 -10.94
N GLU A 211 -17.12 18.75 -12.01
CA GLU A 211 -17.46 19.45 -13.25
C GLU A 211 -18.57 20.50 -13.07
N GLU A 212 -19.63 20.18 -12.31
CA GLU A 212 -20.71 21.11 -11.99
C GLU A 212 -20.22 22.31 -11.16
N GLU A 213 -19.35 22.07 -10.15
CA GLU A 213 -18.79 23.13 -9.32
C GLU A 213 -17.87 24.07 -10.12
N GLU A 214 -17.05 23.54 -11.05
CA GLU A 214 -16.20 24.35 -11.94
C GLU A 214 -17.03 25.20 -12.90
N GLU A 215 -18.13 24.67 -13.47
CA GLU A 215 -19.03 25.42 -14.35
C GLU A 215 -19.76 26.55 -13.59
N GLU A 216 -20.15 26.33 -12.33
CA GLU A 216 -20.79 27.35 -11.49
C GLU A 216 -19.80 28.46 -11.09
N GLU A 217 -18.53 28.14 -10.78
CA GLU A 217 -17.52 29.14 -10.46
C GLU A 217 -17.15 30.00 -11.70
N ASP A 218 -17.04 29.39 -12.88
CA ASP A 218 -16.77 30.12 -14.13
C ASP A 218 -17.95 31.04 -14.52
N ALA A 219 -19.20 30.59 -14.30
CA ALA A 219 -20.38 31.42 -14.54
C ALA A 219 -20.48 32.62 -13.60
N GLN A 220 -19.99 32.50 -12.36
CA GLN A 220 -19.97 33.62 -11.38
C GLN A 220 -18.83 34.60 -11.63
N MET A 221 -17.78 34.22 -12.35
CA MET A 221 -16.67 35.14 -12.72
C MET A 221 -16.96 35.94 -14.00
N GLU A 222 -17.97 35.59 -14.80
CA GLU A 222 -18.39 36.31 -15.99
C GLU A 222 -19.50 37.38 -15.72
N GLU A 223 -20.07 37.46 -14.54
CA GLU A 223 -20.98 38.53 -14.10
C GLU A 223 -20.23 39.64 -13.36
#